data_5bc21c755d0bf87a71296ab7d6d6fecc
#
_entry.id   5bc21c755d0bf87a71296ab7d6d6fecc
#
_cell.length_a   1.000
_cell.length_b   1.000
_cell.length_c   1.000
_cell.angle_alpha   90.00
_cell.angle_beta   90.00
_cell.angle_gamma   90.00
#
_symmetry.space_group_name_H-M   'P 1'
#
loop_
_entity.id
_entity.type
_entity.pdbx_description
1 polymer ?
#
loop_
_entity_poly.entity_id
_entity_poly.type
_entity_poly.pdbx_seq_one_letter_code
_entity_poly.pdbx_strand_id
1 'polypeptide(L)'
;MTKKDLGYSLTTYGRGKTGYKTRKYVEGLLTKEQALRKAIKLCTSTNLVDIDKDWETVDRYGESEEHSRTFGTVHMVKRKTGNAYILQTFDKDGWESYTYDLKADGKMTNRR
;
A
#
# COMPACT_ATOMS: atom_id res chain seq x y z
N MET A 1 -8.50 -26.46 -2.26
CA MET A 1 -8.65 -24.99 -2.12
C MET A 1 -7.88 -24.28 -3.22
N THR A 2 -8.51 -23.40 -3.95
CA THR A 2 -7.91 -22.64 -5.04
C THR A 2 -7.69 -21.20 -4.58
N LYS A 3 -6.54 -20.65 -4.89
CA LYS A 3 -6.20 -19.27 -4.58
C LYS A 3 -6.20 -18.43 -5.85
N LYS A 4 -6.94 -17.33 -5.84
CA LYS A 4 -7.00 -16.37 -6.94
C LYS A 4 -6.43 -15.03 -6.49
N ASP A 5 -5.48 -14.51 -7.26
CA ASP A 5 -4.90 -13.18 -7.02
C ASP A 5 -5.90 -12.12 -7.48
N LEU A 6 -6.23 -11.17 -6.58
CA LEU A 6 -7.11 -10.05 -6.88
C LEU A 6 -6.35 -8.73 -7.07
N GLY A 7 -5.01 -8.77 -7.02
CA GLY A 7 -4.19 -7.59 -7.19
C GLY A 7 -4.02 -6.78 -5.92
N TYR A 8 -3.89 -5.47 -6.09
CA TYR A 8 -3.61 -4.54 -4.99
C TYR A 8 -4.72 -3.50 -4.87
N SER A 9 -4.96 -3.06 -3.64
CA SER A 9 -5.91 -1.99 -3.35
C SER A 9 -5.23 -0.87 -2.59
N LEU A 10 -5.81 0.33 -2.69
CA LEU A 10 -5.28 1.54 -2.06
C LEU A 10 -6.30 2.10 -1.08
N THR A 11 -5.81 2.47 0.10
CA THR A 11 -6.59 3.16 1.13
C THR A 11 -5.79 4.37 1.60
N THR A 12 -6.42 5.53 1.62
CA THR A 12 -5.78 6.74 2.14
C THR A 12 -6.18 6.95 3.61
N TYR A 13 -5.23 7.47 4.39
CA TYR A 13 -5.47 7.83 5.78
C TYR A 13 -5.13 9.30 5.97
N GLY A 14 -6.11 10.08 6.38
CA GLY A 14 -5.92 11.49 6.72
C GLY A 14 -5.39 11.66 8.12
N ARG A 15 -4.42 12.55 8.28
CA ARG A 15 -3.82 12.87 9.57
C ARG A 15 -4.66 13.95 10.29
N GLY A 16 -5.23 13.60 11.45
CA GLY A 16 -5.91 14.52 12.33
C GLY A 16 -4.97 15.04 13.43
N LYS A 17 -5.50 15.90 14.31
CA LYS A 17 -4.74 16.47 15.45
C LYS A 17 -4.22 15.41 16.42
N THR A 18 -4.90 14.30 16.54
CA THR A 18 -4.58 13.20 17.46
C THR A 18 -4.20 11.90 16.76
N GLY A 19 -3.75 11.98 15.49
CA GLY A 19 -3.37 10.82 14.70
C GLY A 19 -4.18 10.69 13.41
N TYR A 20 -4.15 9.50 12.80
CA TYR A 20 -4.88 9.23 11.55
C TYR A 20 -6.33 8.87 11.86
N LYS A 21 -7.26 9.73 11.48
CA LYS A 21 -8.68 9.58 11.82
C LYS A 21 -9.59 9.22 10.65
N THR A 22 -9.19 9.59 9.44
CA THR A 22 -10.02 9.31 8.26
C THR A 22 -9.40 8.21 7.42
N ARG A 23 -10.21 7.22 7.12
CA ARG A 23 -9.83 6.09 6.27
C ARG A 23 -10.74 6.11 5.05
N LYS A 24 -10.13 6.17 3.86
CA LYS A 24 -10.90 6.16 2.62
C LYS A 24 -10.32 5.15 1.64
N TYR A 25 -11.12 4.14 1.30
CA TYR A 25 -10.79 3.23 0.21
C TYR A 25 -10.86 3.98 -1.12
N VAL A 26 -9.84 3.81 -1.94
CA VAL A 26 -9.73 4.52 -3.21
C VAL A 26 -10.02 3.62 -4.39
N GLU A 27 -9.27 2.52 -4.53
CA GLU A 27 -9.34 1.67 -5.70
C GLU A 27 -8.73 0.29 -5.41
N GLY A 28 -9.19 -0.71 -6.14
CA GLY A 28 -8.66 -2.08 -6.07
C GLY A 28 -8.36 -2.65 -7.45
N LEU A 29 -7.99 -3.91 -7.49
CA LEU A 29 -7.68 -4.69 -8.69
C LEU A 29 -6.52 -4.12 -9.50
N LEU A 30 -5.57 -3.45 -8.83
CA LEU A 30 -4.42 -2.84 -9.47
C LEU A 30 -3.26 -3.83 -9.56
N THR A 31 -2.37 -3.63 -10.56
CA THR A 31 -1.07 -4.26 -10.53
C THR A 31 -0.21 -3.59 -9.47
N LYS A 32 0.85 -4.27 -9.02
CA LYS A 32 1.79 -3.69 -8.06
C LYS A 32 2.34 -2.35 -8.54
N GLU A 33 2.74 -2.27 -9.80
CA GLU A 33 3.29 -1.06 -10.40
C GLU A 33 2.27 0.07 -10.47
N GLN A 34 1.03 -0.23 -10.86
CA GLN A 34 -0.06 0.76 -10.86
C GLN A 34 -0.34 1.27 -9.46
N ALA A 35 -0.38 0.37 -8.46
CA ALA A 35 -0.62 0.73 -7.08
C ALA A 35 0.46 1.67 -6.54
N LEU A 36 1.72 1.39 -6.81
CA LEU A 36 2.84 2.23 -6.37
C LEU A 36 2.76 3.63 -6.99
N ARG A 37 2.51 3.72 -8.29
CA ARG A 37 2.40 5.01 -8.98
C ARG A 37 1.21 5.84 -8.49
N LYS A 38 0.05 5.21 -8.31
CA LYS A 38 -1.15 5.90 -7.80
C LYS A 38 -1.00 6.33 -6.36
N ALA A 39 -0.34 5.51 -5.53
CA ALA A 39 -0.08 5.85 -4.15
C ALA A 39 0.74 7.13 -4.01
N ILE A 40 1.73 7.33 -4.86
CA ILE A 40 2.53 8.56 -4.87
C ILE A 40 1.64 9.78 -5.18
N LYS A 41 0.72 9.66 -6.13
CA LYS A 41 -0.18 10.76 -6.50
C LYS A 41 -1.16 11.11 -5.38
N LEU A 42 -1.57 10.13 -4.59
CA LEU A 42 -2.53 10.30 -3.50
C LEU A 42 -1.86 10.73 -2.20
N CYS A 43 -0.58 10.41 -2.03
CA CYS A 43 0.17 10.70 -0.81
C CYS A 43 0.48 12.20 -0.72
N THR A 44 0.18 12.79 0.43
CA THR A 44 0.48 14.19 0.72
C THR A 44 1.14 14.31 2.09
N SER A 45 1.49 15.52 2.50
CA SER A 45 2.05 15.75 3.83
C SER A 45 1.06 15.43 4.96
N THR A 46 -0.25 15.38 4.63
CA THR A 46 -1.31 15.10 5.60
C THR A 46 -2.01 13.77 5.38
N ASN A 47 -1.74 13.09 4.25
CA ASN A 47 -2.34 11.80 3.94
C ASN A 47 -1.25 10.78 3.60
N LEU A 48 -1.25 9.66 4.31
CA LEU A 48 -0.49 8.49 3.89
C LEU A 48 -1.37 7.55 3.08
N VAL A 49 -0.76 6.63 2.37
CA VAL A 49 -1.49 5.65 1.54
C VAL A 49 -1.03 4.25 1.91
N ASP A 50 -1.99 3.40 2.31
CA ASP A 50 -1.75 1.98 2.50
C ASP A 50 -2.00 1.23 1.19
N ILE A 51 -1.11 0.31 0.88
CA ILE A 51 -1.23 -0.61 -0.25
C ILE A 51 -1.45 -1.99 0.32
N ASP A 52 -2.59 -2.60 -0.02
CA ASP A 52 -2.93 -3.95 0.41
C ASP A 52 -2.84 -4.93 -0.75
N LYS A 53 -2.39 -6.13 -0.45
CA LYS A 53 -2.43 -7.27 -1.37
C LYS A 53 -3.69 -8.06 -1.09
N ASP A 54 -4.50 -8.26 -2.12
CA ASP A 54 -5.79 -8.94 -2.01
C ASP A 54 -5.76 -10.27 -2.76
N TRP A 55 -6.46 -11.25 -2.21
CA TRP A 55 -6.65 -12.55 -2.86
C TRP A 55 -7.95 -13.19 -2.40
N GLU A 56 -8.38 -14.19 -3.16
CA GLU A 56 -9.57 -14.96 -2.87
C GLU A 56 -9.21 -16.44 -2.76
N THR A 57 -9.79 -17.12 -1.80
CA THR A 57 -9.68 -18.56 -1.69
C THR A 57 -11.05 -19.19 -1.95
N VAL A 58 -11.08 -20.29 -2.69
CA VAL A 58 -12.31 -21.03 -2.96
C VAL A 58 -12.10 -22.46 -2.43
N ASP A 59 -13.00 -22.90 -1.56
CA ASP A 59 -12.92 -24.23 -0.99
C ASP A 59 -13.49 -25.29 -1.97
N ARG A 60 -13.44 -26.54 -1.57
CA ARG A 60 -13.94 -27.67 -2.39
C ARG A 60 -15.45 -27.64 -2.61
N TYR A 61 -16.20 -26.86 -1.83
CA TYR A 61 -17.64 -26.71 -1.96
C TYR A 61 -18.04 -25.50 -2.80
N GLY A 62 -17.05 -24.78 -3.35
CA GLY A 62 -17.30 -23.59 -4.17
C GLY A 62 -17.53 -22.32 -3.36
N GLU A 63 -17.38 -22.36 -2.05
CA GLU A 63 -17.48 -21.15 -1.22
C GLU A 63 -16.21 -20.34 -1.32
N SER A 64 -16.37 -19.04 -1.55
CA SER A 64 -15.25 -18.12 -1.68
C SER A 64 -15.12 -17.22 -0.46
N GLU A 65 -13.87 -16.87 -0.13
CA GLU A 65 -13.54 -15.95 0.94
C GLU A 65 -12.47 -14.98 0.45
N GLU A 66 -12.71 -13.69 0.62
CA GLU A 66 -11.74 -12.66 0.28
C GLU A 66 -10.82 -12.38 1.45
N HIS A 67 -9.54 -12.22 1.14
CA HIS A 67 -8.49 -11.91 2.10
C HIS A 67 -7.71 -10.69 1.67
N SER A 68 -7.20 -9.95 2.64
CA SER A 68 -6.37 -8.78 2.38
C SER A 68 -5.24 -8.73 3.39
N ARG A 69 -4.09 -8.24 2.94
CA ARG A 69 -2.93 -8.06 3.80
C ARG A 69 -2.19 -6.80 3.39
N THR A 70 -1.74 -6.01 4.35
CA THR A 70 -0.94 -4.83 4.08
C THR A 70 0.37 -5.21 3.42
N PHE A 71 0.57 -4.72 2.20
CA PHE A 71 1.85 -4.83 1.49
C PHE A 71 2.82 -3.77 1.99
N GLY A 72 2.35 -2.53 2.11
CA GLY A 72 3.19 -1.43 2.57
C GLY A 72 2.42 -0.14 2.72
N THR A 73 3.11 0.87 3.23
CA THR A 73 2.56 2.20 3.47
C THR A 73 3.47 3.23 2.84
N VAL A 74 2.90 4.16 2.09
CA VAL A 74 3.62 5.25 1.43
C VAL A 74 3.47 6.53 2.26
N HIS A 75 4.61 7.13 2.58
CA HIS A 75 4.70 8.41 3.29
C HIS A 75 5.41 9.44 2.42
N MET A 76 4.98 10.69 2.54
CA MET A 76 5.67 11.81 1.90
C MET A 76 6.58 12.51 2.92
N VAL A 77 7.79 12.82 2.49
CA VAL A 77 8.76 13.59 3.28
C VAL A 77 9.16 14.81 2.47
N LYS A 78 9.09 15.99 3.07
CA LYS A 78 9.59 17.22 2.45
C LYS A 78 11.08 17.34 2.62
N ARG A 79 11.77 17.63 1.52
CA ARG A 79 13.21 17.89 1.49
C ARG A 79 13.48 19.22 0.80
N LYS A 80 14.71 19.73 0.90
CA LYS A 80 15.11 20.99 0.25
C LYS A 80 14.91 20.95 -1.28
N THR A 81 15.04 19.79 -1.88
CA THR A 81 14.92 19.58 -3.33
C THR A 81 13.52 19.19 -3.79
N GLY A 82 12.54 19.22 -2.87
CA GLY A 82 11.15 18.84 -3.18
C GLY A 82 10.67 17.69 -2.33
N ASN A 83 9.57 17.08 -2.78
CA ASN A 83 8.95 15.96 -2.06
C ASN A 83 9.67 14.65 -2.36
N ALA A 84 9.91 13.87 -1.32
CA ALA A 84 10.39 12.51 -1.44
C ALA A 84 9.33 11.57 -0.89
N TYR A 85 9.28 10.35 -1.41
CA TYR A 85 8.34 9.33 -0.99
C TYR A 85 9.08 8.13 -0.43
N ILE A 86 8.58 7.61 0.67
CA ILE A 86 9.15 6.45 1.35
C ILE A 86 8.08 5.37 1.40
N LEU A 87 8.45 4.16 0.98
CA LEU A 87 7.60 2.99 1.09
C LEU A 87 8.14 2.09 2.18
N GLN A 88 7.33 1.84 3.18
CA GLN A 88 7.62 0.86 4.22
C GLN A 88 6.82 -0.41 3.92
N THR A 89 7.53 -1.52 3.69
CA THR A 89 6.90 -2.82 3.45
C THR A 89 7.05 -3.72 4.65
N PHE A 90 6.22 -4.76 4.72
CA PHE A 90 6.23 -5.74 5.79
C PHE A 90 6.43 -7.13 5.21
N ASP A 91 7.11 -8.00 5.94
CA ASP A 91 7.21 -9.40 5.55
C ASP A 91 5.85 -10.10 5.71
N LYS A 92 5.75 -11.34 5.24
CA LYS A 92 4.48 -12.09 5.27
C LYS A 92 3.92 -12.29 6.68
N ASP A 93 4.76 -12.26 7.70
CA ASP A 93 4.36 -12.47 9.09
C ASP A 93 4.25 -11.16 9.87
N GLY A 94 4.62 -10.03 9.27
CA GLY A 94 4.61 -8.73 9.92
C GLY A 94 5.71 -8.49 10.95
N TRP A 95 6.68 -9.41 11.03
CA TRP A 95 7.77 -9.34 12.01
C TRP A 95 8.88 -8.38 11.62
N GLU A 96 9.11 -8.23 10.32
CA GLU A 96 10.15 -7.34 9.82
C GLU A 96 9.55 -6.32 8.85
N SER A 97 10.07 -5.12 8.92
CA SER A 97 9.74 -4.07 7.97
C SER A 97 10.98 -3.62 7.22
N TYR A 98 10.77 -3.25 5.96
CA TYR A 98 11.82 -2.76 5.08
C TYR A 98 11.41 -1.40 4.54
N THR A 99 12.35 -0.47 4.50
CA THR A 99 12.09 0.88 4.02
C THR A 99 12.81 1.10 2.69
N TYR A 100 12.06 1.62 1.72
CA TYR A 100 12.57 1.91 0.38
C TYR A 100 12.32 3.35 0.03
N ASP A 101 13.21 3.93 -0.76
CA ASP A 101 12.89 5.16 -1.47
C ASP A 101 12.00 4.78 -2.66
N LEU A 102 10.92 5.54 -2.86
CA LEU A 102 9.95 5.28 -3.91
C LEU A 102 10.00 6.44 -4.91
N LYS A 103 10.30 6.12 -6.17
CA LYS A 103 10.35 7.11 -7.23
C LYS A 103 9.00 7.30 -7.91
N ALA A 104 8.82 8.44 -8.59
CA ALA A 104 7.56 8.80 -9.24
C ALA A 104 7.09 7.78 -10.29
N ASP A 105 8.00 7.01 -10.87
CA ASP A 105 7.69 5.95 -11.81
C ASP A 105 7.30 4.61 -11.15
N GLY A 106 7.25 4.59 -9.82
CA GLY A 106 6.91 3.40 -9.05
C GLY A 106 8.09 2.49 -8.72
N LYS A 107 9.31 2.89 -9.02
CA LYS A 107 10.50 2.10 -8.69
C LYS A 107 10.87 2.21 -7.22
N MET A 108 11.12 1.07 -6.60
CA MET A 108 11.61 0.95 -5.23
C MET A 108 13.13 0.89 -5.27
N THR A 109 13.80 1.81 -4.58
CA THR A 109 15.26 1.91 -4.56
C THR A 109 15.77 2.12 -3.15
N ASN A 110 17.09 1.91 -2.95
CA ASN A 110 17.77 2.22 -1.68
C ASN A 110 17.11 1.58 -0.44
N ARG A 111 16.94 0.26 -0.48
CA ARG A 111 16.44 -0.48 0.69
C ARG A 111 17.32 -0.20 1.92
N ARG A 112 16.67 0.18 2.98
CA ARG A 112 17.32 0.51 4.24
C ARG A 112 17.07 -0.53 5.31
#